data_89f96497b24968d4ac6788a18a389941
#
_entry.id   89f96497b24968d4ac6788a18a389941
#
_cell.length_a   1.000
_cell.length_b   1.000
_cell.length_c   1.000
_cell.angle_alpha   90.00
_cell.angle_beta   90.00
_cell.angle_gamma   90.00
#
_symmetry.space_group_name_H-M   'P 1'
#
loop_
_entity.id
_entity.type
_entity.pdbx_description
1 polymer ?
#
loop_
_entity_poly.entity_id
_entity_poly.type
_entity_poly.pdbx_seq_one_letter_code
_entity_poly.pdbx_strand_id
1 'polypeptide(L)'
;MIFVIFAYRFPVKPGMTDMAKFKIDSEYRPSGDQPSAIEGISSALNQGVDAVTLLGVTGSGKTFTMANVIEKLQRPALILSHNKTLAAQLYGEFKSFFPNNAVEYFVSYYDYYQPEAYLPVTDTYIEKDLSINDEIEKLRLSAASSLLSGRRDVIVISSVSCLYGIGNPADFHEQTVHIKRGEQRSMTRFLY
;
A
#
# COMPACT_ATOMS: atom_id res chain seq x y z
N MET A 1 -6.88 0.08 -17.50
CA MET A 1 -6.26 -0.06 -16.16
C MET A 1 -7.30 0.41 -15.15
N ILE A 2 -7.79 -0.48 -14.32
CA ILE A 2 -8.82 -0.18 -13.30
C ILE A 2 -8.05 0.07 -12.00
N PHE A 3 -8.14 1.30 -11.47
CA PHE A 3 -7.71 1.60 -10.12
C PHE A 3 -8.91 1.40 -9.18
N VAL A 4 -8.78 0.52 -8.23
CA VAL A 4 -9.73 0.42 -7.13
C VAL A 4 -9.10 1.12 -5.94
N ILE A 5 -9.65 2.25 -5.52
CA ILE A 5 -9.21 2.95 -4.33
C ILE A 5 -10.25 2.74 -3.26
N PHE A 6 -9.85 2.06 -2.20
CA PHE A 6 -10.62 1.98 -0.98
C PHE A 6 -10.16 3.10 -0.03
N ALA A 7 -10.88 4.20 0.01
CA ALA A 7 -10.73 5.19 1.07
C ALA A 7 -11.54 4.71 2.28
N TYR A 8 -10.95 3.87 3.13
CA TYR A 8 -11.65 3.39 4.32
C TYR A 8 -11.73 4.49 5.38
N ARG A 9 -12.93 4.67 5.95
CA ARG A 9 -13.14 5.61 7.04
C ARG A 9 -12.74 4.93 8.36
N PHE A 10 -11.45 4.95 8.69
CA PHE A 10 -10.99 4.47 9.99
C PHE A 10 -11.60 5.32 11.12
N PRO A 11 -12.13 4.70 12.19
CA PRO A 11 -12.60 5.44 13.36
C PRO A 11 -11.43 6.22 13.97
N VAL A 12 -11.62 7.53 14.15
CA VAL A 12 -10.61 8.42 14.75
C VAL A 12 -10.58 8.18 16.25
N LYS A 13 -9.44 7.78 16.81
CA LYS A 13 -9.23 7.85 18.26
C LYS A 13 -9.15 9.33 18.67
N PRO A 14 -9.95 9.81 19.67
CA PRO A 14 -9.85 11.18 20.14
C PRO A 14 -8.46 11.44 20.74
N GLY A 15 -7.77 12.51 20.33
CA GLY A 15 -6.50 12.95 20.91
C GLY A 15 -5.30 13.05 19.98
N MET A 16 -5.43 12.72 18.68
CA MET A 16 -4.35 12.85 17.68
C MET A 16 -4.51 14.16 16.89
N THR A 17 -3.95 15.25 17.39
CA THR A 17 -4.15 16.60 16.84
C THR A 17 -3.10 17.07 15.82
N ASP A 18 -2.01 16.34 15.62
CA ASP A 18 -0.97 16.72 14.64
C ASP A 18 -0.66 15.55 13.71
N MET A 19 -1.60 15.29 12.78
CA MET A 19 -1.42 14.23 11.80
C MET A 19 -0.76 14.77 10.54
N ALA A 20 0.29 14.09 10.09
CA ALA A 20 0.88 14.33 8.78
C ALA A 20 -0.20 14.30 7.69
N LYS A 21 -0.18 15.32 6.82
CA LYS A 21 -1.11 15.43 5.69
C LYS A 21 -0.44 14.97 4.42
N PHE A 22 -1.21 14.41 3.53
CA PHE A 22 -0.73 14.19 2.17
C PHE A 22 -0.41 15.52 1.50
N LYS A 23 0.79 15.60 0.95
CA LYS A 23 1.23 16.75 0.17
C LYS A 23 2.02 16.26 -1.03
N ILE A 24 1.53 16.59 -2.21
CA ILE A 24 2.23 16.29 -3.47
C ILE A 24 3.43 17.22 -3.59
N ASP A 25 4.57 16.64 -3.91
CA ASP A 25 5.79 17.33 -4.32
C ASP A 25 6.08 16.96 -5.78
N SER A 26 5.67 17.81 -6.70
CA SER A 26 5.80 17.56 -8.14
C SER A 26 5.90 18.86 -8.91
N GLU A 27 6.71 18.86 -9.95
CA GLU A 27 6.79 19.97 -10.93
C GLU A 27 5.56 20.00 -11.85
N TYR A 28 4.83 18.86 -11.95
CA TYR A 28 3.64 18.76 -12.77
C TYR A 28 2.43 19.41 -12.10
N ARG A 29 1.56 19.99 -12.94
CA ARG A 29 0.26 20.51 -12.52
C ARG A 29 -0.85 19.81 -13.31
N PRO A 30 -2.02 19.59 -12.69
CA PRO A 30 -3.17 19.04 -13.43
C PRO A 30 -3.50 19.88 -14.66
N SER A 31 -3.67 19.24 -15.81
CA SER A 31 -3.93 19.89 -17.08
C SER A 31 -5.02 19.16 -17.89
N GLY A 32 -5.55 19.80 -18.92
CA GLY A 32 -6.64 19.26 -19.73
C GLY A 32 -7.87 18.94 -18.89
N ASP A 33 -8.36 17.70 -18.98
CA ASP A 33 -9.53 17.21 -18.24
C ASP A 33 -9.23 16.76 -16.81
N GLN A 34 -7.95 16.72 -16.40
CA GLN A 34 -7.57 16.27 -15.07
C GLN A 34 -8.19 17.08 -13.92
N PRO A 35 -8.22 18.44 -13.97
CA PRO A 35 -8.85 19.24 -12.90
C PRO A 35 -10.32 18.88 -12.70
N SER A 36 -11.09 18.73 -13.77
CA SER A 36 -12.51 18.35 -13.71
C SER A 36 -12.71 16.94 -13.18
N ALA A 37 -11.84 15.99 -13.57
CA ALA A 37 -11.86 14.63 -13.08
C ALA A 37 -11.53 14.55 -11.58
N ILE A 38 -10.52 15.29 -11.11
CA ILE A 38 -10.15 15.38 -9.69
C ILE A 38 -11.34 15.92 -8.87
N GLU A 39 -11.95 16.99 -9.34
CA GLU A 39 -13.12 17.59 -8.66
C GLU A 39 -14.28 16.63 -8.60
N GLY A 40 -14.66 16.04 -9.74
CA GLY A 40 -15.78 15.11 -9.87
C GLY A 40 -15.62 13.88 -8.97
N ILE A 41 -14.44 13.23 -9.00
CA ILE A 41 -14.15 12.04 -8.18
C ILE A 41 -14.18 12.41 -6.69
N SER A 42 -13.50 13.49 -6.31
CA SER A 42 -13.41 13.90 -4.90
C SER A 42 -14.78 14.28 -4.34
N SER A 43 -15.60 14.99 -5.12
CA SER A 43 -16.97 15.36 -4.75
C SER A 43 -17.85 14.12 -4.56
N ALA A 44 -17.84 13.19 -5.53
CA ALA A 44 -18.63 11.96 -5.47
C ALA A 44 -18.29 11.14 -4.23
N LEU A 45 -16.99 10.92 -3.94
CA LEU A 45 -16.53 10.17 -2.77
C LEU A 45 -16.87 10.88 -1.44
N ASN A 46 -16.89 12.21 -1.42
CA ASN A 46 -17.31 12.97 -0.23
C ASN A 46 -18.83 12.91 -0.01
N GLN A 47 -19.61 12.74 -1.07
CA GLN A 47 -21.06 12.54 -1.00
C GLN A 47 -21.44 11.09 -0.64
N GLY A 48 -20.48 10.20 -0.47
CA GLY A 48 -20.70 8.81 -0.07
C GLY A 48 -20.98 7.87 -1.25
N VAL A 49 -20.61 8.24 -2.46
CA VAL A 49 -20.65 7.33 -3.61
C VAL A 49 -19.59 6.24 -3.39
N ASP A 50 -20.00 4.97 -3.45
CA ASP A 50 -19.15 3.83 -3.13
C ASP A 50 -18.09 3.54 -4.19
N ALA A 51 -18.37 3.83 -5.47
CA ALA A 51 -17.46 3.53 -6.57
C ALA A 51 -17.52 4.60 -7.68
N VAL A 52 -16.35 4.97 -8.18
CA VAL A 52 -16.17 5.89 -9.30
C VAL A 52 -15.17 5.29 -10.28
N THR A 53 -15.45 5.36 -11.57
CA THR A 53 -14.55 4.89 -12.62
C THR A 53 -13.89 6.08 -13.33
N LEU A 54 -12.54 6.12 -13.31
CA LEU A 54 -11.77 7.05 -14.12
C LEU A 54 -11.38 6.39 -15.44
N LEU A 55 -11.98 6.81 -16.53
CA LEU A 55 -11.66 6.34 -17.87
C LEU A 55 -10.66 7.28 -18.53
N GLY A 56 -9.60 6.74 -19.13
CA GLY A 56 -8.60 7.54 -19.84
C GLY A 56 -7.64 6.64 -20.62
N VAL A 57 -7.12 7.15 -21.72
CA VAL A 57 -6.12 6.46 -22.55
C VAL A 57 -4.80 6.28 -21.81
N THR A 58 -3.95 5.40 -22.29
CA THR A 58 -2.59 5.24 -21.76
C THR A 58 -1.81 6.56 -21.90
N GLY A 59 -1.06 6.94 -20.87
CA GLY A 59 -0.33 8.21 -20.90
C GLY A 59 -1.13 9.47 -20.56
N SER A 60 -2.45 9.37 -20.27
CA SER A 60 -3.27 10.53 -19.87
C SER A 60 -3.02 11.05 -18.44
N GLY A 61 -2.03 10.53 -17.75
CA GLY A 61 -1.71 10.97 -16.38
C GLY A 61 -2.71 10.49 -15.31
N LYS A 62 -3.38 9.34 -15.50
CA LYS A 62 -4.33 8.80 -14.51
C LYS A 62 -3.72 8.65 -13.12
N THR A 63 -2.47 8.19 -13.01
CA THR A 63 -1.76 8.05 -11.72
C THR A 63 -1.65 9.40 -11.03
N PHE A 64 -1.25 10.44 -11.76
CA PHE A 64 -1.15 11.79 -11.22
C PHE A 64 -2.53 12.37 -10.83
N THR A 65 -3.57 12.12 -11.64
CA THR A 65 -4.96 12.47 -11.31
C THR A 65 -5.36 11.84 -9.96
N MET A 66 -5.06 10.56 -9.77
CA MET A 66 -5.38 9.84 -8.53
C MET A 66 -4.55 10.33 -7.34
N ALA A 67 -3.28 10.68 -7.54
CA ALA A 67 -2.47 11.31 -6.49
C ALA A 67 -3.12 12.60 -6.00
N ASN A 68 -3.59 13.46 -6.91
CA ASN A 68 -4.31 14.69 -6.57
C ASN A 68 -5.64 14.43 -5.84
N VAL A 69 -6.36 13.37 -6.20
CA VAL A 69 -7.57 12.95 -5.47
C VAL A 69 -7.22 12.54 -4.03
N ILE A 70 -6.16 11.75 -3.82
CA ILE A 70 -5.69 11.34 -2.49
C ILE A 70 -5.29 12.55 -1.65
N GLU A 71 -4.51 13.49 -2.22
CA GLU A 71 -4.17 14.74 -1.55
C GLU A 71 -5.41 15.52 -1.15
N LYS A 72 -6.39 15.64 -2.04
CA LYS A 72 -7.61 16.40 -1.78
C LYS A 72 -8.49 15.77 -0.70
N LEU A 73 -8.59 14.42 -0.69
CA LEU A 73 -9.42 13.69 0.27
C LEU A 73 -8.77 13.54 1.64
N GLN A 74 -7.45 13.57 1.74
CA GLN A 74 -6.71 13.39 2.99
C GLN A 74 -7.10 12.10 3.75
N ARG A 75 -7.28 11.00 3.03
CA ARG A 75 -7.66 9.70 3.59
C ARG A 75 -6.61 8.64 3.25
N PRO A 76 -6.30 7.68 4.15
CA PRO A 76 -5.47 6.53 3.80
C PRO A 76 -6.00 5.85 2.55
N ALA A 77 -5.09 5.41 1.68
CA ALA A 77 -5.46 4.82 0.40
C ALA A 77 -4.83 3.44 0.21
N LEU A 78 -5.60 2.51 -0.32
CA LEU A 78 -5.13 1.21 -0.79
C LEU A 78 -5.26 1.16 -2.31
N ILE A 79 -4.15 0.94 -3.00
CA ILE A 79 -4.07 0.84 -4.46
C ILE A 79 -3.80 -0.61 -4.83
N LEU A 80 -4.76 -1.24 -5.49
CA LEU A 80 -4.65 -2.61 -5.94
C LEU A 80 -4.26 -2.67 -7.41
N SER A 81 -3.21 -3.43 -7.71
CA SER A 81 -2.80 -3.77 -9.06
C SER A 81 -3.01 -5.26 -9.34
N HIS A 82 -3.15 -5.62 -10.61
CA HIS A 82 -3.35 -7.01 -10.99
C HIS A 82 -2.07 -7.87 -10.92
N ASN A 83 -0.89 -7.25 -10.86
CA ASN A 83 0.39 -7.98 -10.73
C ASN A 83 1.46 -7.17 -9.98
N LYS A 84 2.58 -7.84 -9.62
CA LYS A 84 3.72 -7.24 -8.91
C LYS A 84 4.43 -6.16 -9.72
N THR A 85 4.58 -6.33 -11.03
CA THR A 85 5.30 -5.40 -11.90
C THR A 85 4.60 -4.04 -11.94
N LEU A 86 3.28 -4.04 -12.13
CA LEU A 86 2.50 -2.81 -12.09
C LEU A 86 2.48 -2.20 -10.68
N ALA A 87 2.41 -3.04 -9.63
CA ALA A 87 2.51 -2.56 -8.25
C ALA A 87 3.83 -1.83 -8.01
N ALA A 88 4.96 -2.37 -8.50
CA ALA A 88 6.27 -1.75 -8.37
C ALA A 88 6.36 -0.42 -9.13
N GLN A 89 5.81 -0.35 -10.34
CA GLN A 89 5.75 0.89 -11.11
C GLN A 89 4.93 1.96 -10.35
N LEU A 90 3.71 1.61 -9.89
CA LEU A 90 2.86 2.52 -9.13
C LEU A 90 3.53 2.97 -7.82
N TYR A 91 4.22 2.04 -7.13
CA TYR A 91 4.98 2.39 -5.93
C TYR A 91 6.03 3.47 -6.22
N GLY A 92 6.82 3.32 -7.29
CA GLY A 92 7.80 4.32 -7.70
C GLY A 92 7.15 5.68 -8.02
N GLU A 93 6.05 5.68 -8.80
CA GLU A 93 5.31 6.89 -9.15
C GLU A 93 4.74 7.60 -7.90
N PHE A 94 4.02 6.89 -7.03
CA PHE A 94 3.45 7.47 -5.82
C PHE A 94 4.52 7.92 -4.81
N LYS A 95 5.63 7.17 -4.70
CA LYS A 95 6.75 7.57 -3.84
C LYS A 95 7.40 8.86 -4.31
N SER A 96 7.48 9.09 -5.63
CA SER A 96 7.97 10.35 -6.18
C SER A 96 7.01 11.52 -5.95
N PHE A 97 5.68 11.29 -5.99
CA PHE A 97 4.68 12.32 -5.70
C PHE A 97 4.56 12.66 -4.22
N PHE A 98 4.80 11.68 -3.34
CA PHE A 98 4.63 11.80 -1.89
C PHE A 98 5.92 11.42 -1.13
N PRO A 99 7.05 12.13 -1.34
CA PRO A 99 8.34 11.76 -0.75
C PRO A 99 8.34 11.80 0.79
N ASN A 100 7.49 12.64 1.39
CA ASN A 100 7.41 12.87 2.84
C ASN A 100 6.29 12.08 3.53
N ASN A 101 5.47 11.34 2.77
CA ASN A 101 4.37 10.54 3.31
C ASN A 101 4.72 9.03 3.30
N ALA A 102 3.95 8.23 4.02
CA ALA A 102 4.15 6.80 4.05
C ALA A 102 3.55 6.15 2.79
N VAL A 103 4.39 5.91 1.81
CA VAL A 103 4.05 5.11 0.63
C VAL A 103 4.66 3.73 0.82
N GLU A 104 3.82 2.71 0.93
CA GLU A 104 4.18 1.37 1.32
C GLU A 104 3.92 0.36 0.20
N TYR A 105 4.80 -0.63 0.08
CA TYR A 105 4.71 -1.67 -0.93
C TYR A 105 4.32 -3.01 -0.29
N PHE A 106 3.22 -3.59 -0.76
CA PHE A 106 2.65 -4.78 -0.16
C PHE A 106 2.25 -5.81 -1.19
N VAL A 107 3.18 -6.71 -1.53
CA VAL A 107 2.96 -7.79 -2.50
C VAL A 107 3.29 -9.15 -1.90
N SER A 108 3.01 -10.23 -2.62
CA SER A 108 3.41 -11.57 -2.19
C SER A 108 4.93 -11.66 -2.06
N TYR A 109 5.42 -12.25 -0.96
CA TYR A 109 6.85 -12.46 -0.70
C TYR A 109 7.45 -13.64 -1.47
N TYR A 110 6.62 -14.43 -2.14
CA TYR A 110 7.10 -15.49 -3.03
C TYR A 110 7.49 -14.90 -4.38
N ASP A 111 8.77 -15.02 -4.74
CA ASP A 111 9.27 -14.61 -6.06
C ASP A 111 9.13 -15.71 -7.08
N TYR A 112 9.31 -16.95 -6.65
CA TYR A 112 9.23 -18.12 -7.47
C TYR A 112 8.42 -19.21 -6.79
N TYR A 113 7.55 -19.84 -7.54
CA TYR A 113 6.81 -21.04 -7.12
C TYR A 113 6.92 -22.09 -8.23
N GLN A 114 7.66 -23.15 -7.97
CA GLN A 114 7.69 -24.33 -8.80
C GLN A 114 6.88 -25.43 -8.11
N PRO A 115 5.74 -25.84 -8.68
CA PRO A 115 5.01 -27.00 -8.16
C PRO A 115 5.84 -28.26 -8.36
N GLU A 116 5.69 -29.19 -7.45
CA GLU A 116 6.22 -30.53 -7.65
C GLU A 116 5.62 -31.17 -8.91
N ALA A 117 6.44 -31.84 -9.69
CA ALA A 117 6.03 -32.54 -10.89
C ALA A 117 6.88 -33.80 -11.09
N TYR A 118 6.23 -34.85 -11.61
CA TYR A 118 6.94 -36.07 -12.02
C TYR A 118 6.86 -36.24 -13.53
N LEU A 119 8.00 -36.40 -14.16
CA LEU A 119 8.13 -36.60 -15.59
C LEU A 119 8.39 -38.12 -15.88
N PRO A 120 7.36 -38.92 -16.21
CA PRO A 120 7.50 -40.36 -16.36
C PRO A 120 8.46 -40.79 -17.48
N VAL A 121 8.62 -39.92 -18.51
CA VAL A 121 9.47 -40.22 -19.68
C VAL A 121 10.97 -40.25 -19.32
N THR A 122 11.37 -39.42 -18.35
CA THR A 122 12.77 -39.29 -17.92
C THR A 122 13.00 -39.82 -16.50
N ASP A 123 11.97 -40.35 -15.86
CA ASP A 123 11.98 -40.76 -14.46
C ASP A 123 12.54 -39.64 -13.53
N THR A 124 12.12 -38.41 -13.82
CA THR A 124 12.62 -37.22 -13.10
C THR A 124 11.54 -36.66 -12.20
N TYR A 125 11.84 -36.58 -10.92
CA TYR A 125 11.01 -35.86 -9.94
C TYR A 125 11.55 -34.43 -9.80
N ILE A 126 10.68 -33.45 -10.06
CA ILE A 126 10.96 -32.02 -9.84
C ILE A 126 10.39 -31.67 -8.48
N GLU A 127 11.26 -31.31 -7.55
CA GLU A 127 10.88 -30.90 -6.21
C GLU A 127 10.18 -29.54 -6.22
N LYS A 128 9.28 -29.35 -5.25
CA LYS A 128 8.66 -28.06 -5.00
C LYS A 128 9.75 -27.06 -4.57
N ASP A 129 9.87 -25.97 -5.31
CA ASP A 129 10.78 -24.87 -4.95
C ASP A 129 10.00 -23.61 -4.63
N LEU A 130 10.36 -22.96 -3.55
CA LEU A 130 9.70 -21.79 -3.00
C LEU A 130 10.75 -20.79 -2.53
N SER A 131 11.00 -19.77 -3.35
CA SER A 131 11.92 -18.69 -2.99
C SER A 131 11.20 -17.57 -2.28
N ILE A 132 11.59 -17.29 -1.03
CA ILE A 132 11.09 -16.17 -0.22
C ILE A 132 12.05 -15.00 -0.39
N ASN A 133 11.51 -13.82 -0.64
CA ASN A 133 12.30 -12.59 -0.75
C ASN A 133 12.21 -11.79 0.57
N ASP A 134 13.31 -11.79 1.32
CA ASP A 134 13.42 -11.12 2.63
C ASP A 134 13.22 -9.60 2.54
N GLU A 135 13.55 -8.98 1.40
CA GLU A 135 13.34 -7.53 1.20
C GLU A 135 11.86 -7.22 1.09
N ILE A 136 11.12 -8.05 0.36
CA ILE A 136 9.65 -7.91 0.27
C ILE A 136 9.01 -8.14 1.64
N GLU A 137 9.49 -9.09 2.43
CA GLU A 137 8.99 -9.31 3.78
C GLU A 137 9.18 -8.08 4.66
N LYS A 138 10.36 -7.46 4.63
CA LYS A 138 10.61 -6.19 5.34
C LYS A 138 9.68 -5.07 4.90
N LEU A 139 9.42 -4.93 3.60
CA LEU A 139 8.47 -3.94 3.08
C LEU A 139 7.03 -4.19 3.55
N ARG A 140 6.62 -5.46 3.64
CA ARG A 140 5.30 -5.84 4.18
C ARG A 140 5.18 -5.51 5.66
N LEU A 141 6.21 -5.80 6.47
CA LEU A 141 6.25 -5.44 7.88
C LEU A 141 6.24 -3.92 8.08
N SER A 142 6.95 -3.17 7.21
CA SER A 142 6.89 -1.70 7.18
C SER A 142 5.46 -1.20 6.95
N ALA A 143 4.77 -1.76 5.96
CA ALA A 143 3.39 -1.40 5.65
C ALA A 143 2.45 -1.69 6.84
N ALA A 144 2.58 -2.86 7.46
CA ALA A 144 1.81 -3.23 8.65
C ALA A 144 2.09 -2.25 9.81
N SER A 145 3.37 -1.93 10.07
CA SER A 145 3.76 -0.98 11.10
C SER A 145 3.20 0.42 10.84
N SER A 146 3.27 0.92 9.61
CA SER A 146 2.71 2.22 9.22
C SER A 146 1.21 2.30 9.46
N LEU A 147 0.46 1.24 9.09
CA LEU A 147 -0.99 1.17 9.32
C LEU A 147 -1.34 1.10 10.81
N LEU A 148 -0.59 0.33 11.60
CA LEU A 148 -0.86 0.14 13.04
C LEU A 148 -0.36 1.31 13.90
N SER A 149 0.56 2.13 13.41
CA SER A 149 1.03 3.34 14.10
C SER A 149 -0.03 4.42 14.26
N GLY A 150 -1.18 4.28 13.58
CA GLY A 150 -2.26 5.25 13.60
C GLY A 150 -2.04 6.44 12.64
N ARG A 151 -1.00 6.42 11.80
CA ARG A 151 -0.81 7.40 10.72
C ARG A 151 -2.01 7.40 9.78
N ARG A 152 -2.33 8.56 9.25
CA ARG A 152 -3.41 8.71 8.25
C ARG A 152 -2.89 9.06 6.86
N ASP A 153 -1.64 9.44 6.76
CA ASP A 153 -0.95 9.76 5.52
C ASP A 153 -0.27 8.52 4.92
N VAL A 154 -1.00 7.40 4.84
CA VAL A 154 -0.49 6.11 4.36
C VAL A 154 -1.14 5.74 3.03
N ILE A 155 -0.33 5.45 2.04
CA ILE A 155 -0.72 4.86 0.76
C ILE A 155 -0.10 3.47 0.69
N VAL A 156 -0.94 2.43 0.63
CA VAL A 156 -0.46 1.05 0.43
C VAL A 156 -0.68 0.67 -1.01
N ILE A 157 0.39 0.28 -1.70
CA ILE A 157 0.33 -0.23 -3.07
C ILE A 157 0.54 -1.72 -3.04
N SER A 158 -0.44 -2.45 -3.53
CA SER A 158 -0.51 -3.88 -3.39
C SER A 158 -0.87 -4.58 -4.69
N SER A 159 -0.49 -5.85 -4.78
CA SER A 159 -1.05 -6.77 -5.77
C SER A 159 -2.25 -7.52 -5.19
N VAL A 160 -3.05 -8.17 -6.04
CA VAL A 160 -4.22 -8.97 -5.61
C VAL A 160 -3.89 -10.04 -4.56
N SER A 161 -2.62 -10.42 -4.42
CA SER A 161 -2.17 -11.37 -3.39
C SER A 161 -2.36 -10.89 -1.95
N CYS A 162 -2.54 -9.59 -1.70
CA CYS A 162 -2.84 -9.06 -0.38
C CYS A 162 -4.24 -9.45 0.15
N LEU A 163 -5.13 -9.87 -0.74
CA LEU A 163 -6.46 -10.33 -0.36
C LEU A 163 -6.42 -11.65 0.43
N TYR A 164 -5.32 -12.39 0.30
CA TYR A 164 -5.05 -13.58 1.11
C TYR A 164 -4.30 -13.14 2.36
N GLY A 165 -4.98 -13.17 3.50
CA GLY A 165 -4.55 -12.55 4.76
C GLY A 165 -3.18 -13.00 5.29
N ILE A 166 -2.58 -12.17 6.15
CA ILE A 166 -1.26 -12.39 6.78
C ILE A 166 -1.42 -12.86 8.23
N GLY A 167 -2.62 -12.95 8.74
CA GLY A 167 -2.89 -13.24 10.14
C GLY A 167 -3.82 -12.21 10.79
N ASN A 168 -4.00 -12.34 12.09
CA ASN A 168 -4.87 -11.49 12.86
C ASN A 168 -4.14 -10.17 13.24
N PRO A 169 -4.67 -8.99 12.92
CA PRO A 169 -4.07 -7.71 13.32
C PRO A 169 -3.90 -7.56 14.84
N ALA A 170 -4.77 -8.21 15.64
CA ALA A 170 -4.67 -8.17 17.10
C ALA A 170 -3.39 -8.85 17.61
N ASP A 171 -3.03 -10.01 17.06
CA ASP A 171 -1.83 -10.76 17.44
C ASP A 171 -0.56 -9.95 17.09
N PHE A 172 -0.57 -9.27 15.95
CA PHE A 172 0.53 -8.38 15.56
C PHE A 172 0.67 -7.21 16.53
N HIS A 173 -0.44 -6.65 17.01
CA HIS A 173 -0.42 -5.52 17.94
C HIS A 173 0.09 -5.93 19.34
N GLU A 174 -0.24 -7.13 19.79
CA GLU A 174 0.24 -7.68 21.07
C GLU A 174 1.75 -7.96 21.05
N GLN A 175 2.31 -8.31 19.88
CA GLN A 175 3.75 -8.57 19.69
C GLN A 175 4.56 -7.31 19.39
N THR A 176 3.92 -6.13 19.31
CA THR A 176 4.61 -4.88 18.99
C THR A 176 5.25 -4.28 20.24
N VAL A 177 6.56 -4.06 20.19
CA VAL A 177 7.32 -3.38 21.26
C VAL A 177 7.60 -1.94 20.86
N HIS A 178 7.06 -1.00 21.61
CA HIS A 178 7.32 0.43 21.40
C HIS A 178 8.57 0.85 22.18
N ILE A 179 9.56 1.40 21.47
CA ILE A 179 10.81 1.91 22.06
C ILE A 179 10.93 3.40 21.77
N LYS A 180 11.22 4.19 22.81
CA LYS A 180 11.50 5.62 22.66
C LYS A 180 12.99 5.89 22.85
N ARG A 181 13.55 6.82 22.09
CA ARG A 181 14.95 7.25 22.27
C ARG A 181 15.16 7.78 23.68
N GLY A 182 16.19 7.23 24.40
CA GLY A 182 16.49 7.58 25.79
C GLY A 182 15.76 6.74 26.84
N GLU A 183 14.88 5.81 26.45
CA GLU A 183 14.22 4.88 27.36
C GLU A 183 15.20 3.79 27.81
N GLN A 184 15.29 3.55 29.12
CA GLN A 184 16.06 2.43 29.68
C GLN A 184 15.15 1.22 29.83
N ARG A 185 15.51 0.10 29.21
CA ARG A 185 14.82 -1.19 29.33
C ARG A 185 15.79 -2.31 29.66
N SER A 186 15.29 -3.28 30.40
CA SER A 186 16.03 -4.53 30.62
C SER A 186 16.14 -5.29 29.30
N MET A 187 17.35 -5.68 28.92
CA MET A 187 17.62 -6.47 27.71
C MET A 187 16.90 -7.83 27.77
N THR A 188 16.82 -8.46 28.93
CA THR A 188 16.09 -9.72 29.12
C THR A 188 14.59 -9.57 28.85
N ARG A 189 13.98 -8.45 29.25
CA ARG A 189 12.55 -8.17 29.02
C ARG A 189 12.25 -7.72 27.59
N PHE A 190 13.28 -7.37 26.84
CA PHE A 190 13.17 -7.00 25.43
C PHE A 190 13.24 -8.20 24.50
N LEU A 191 13.99 -9.26 24.91
CA LEU A 191 14.23 -10.47 24.12
C LEU A 191 13.21 -11.58 24.37
N TYR A 192 12.41 -11.48 25.41
CA TYR A 192 11.35 -12.41 25.84
C TYR A 192 10.06 -11.61 26.13
#